data_017c1e4084a75d74b7ca4ecd1e98365a
#
_entry.id   017c1e4084a75d74b7ca4ecd1e98365a
#
_cell.length_a   1.000
_cell.length_b   1.000
_cell.length_c   1.000
_cell.angle_alpha   90.00
_cell.angle_beta   90.00
_cell.angle_gamma   90.00
#
_symmetry.space_group_name_H-M   'P 1'
#
loop_
_entity.id
_entity.type
_entity.pdbx_description
1 polymer ?
#
loop_
_entity_poly.entity_id
_entity_poly.type
_entity_poly.pdbx_seq_one_letter_code
_entity_poly.pdbx_strand_id
1 'polypeptide(L)'
;GCAALVFFFARRFFGFWEGLWSSLVLVTSLEFYLLARIVIFDMTLTFFTTLSLFSFFYALREEKSRRRTSWLGLMYVSLGAATLVKGPIGVVLPSMVALAYLLICRKLFLLRELGLHFGIPLFVAIVAPWYYEVERLNPGYLRYFFWEENFIRYLTPHFNRTEGWYYFFWVLAVGFLPWTLWIPKALREAWRGRRDDTMLFLLLWAVLPFVFFSFSSAKLPHYILPIFPPLALLTGI
;
A
#
# COMPACT_ATOMS: atom_id res chain seq x y z
N GLY A 1 1.15 -8.03 -12.49
CA GLY A 1 1.57 -8.36 -11.12
C GLY A 1 0.44 -8.16 -10.11
N CYS A 2 -0.04 -6.90 -9.91
CA CYS A 2 -1.08 -6.59 -8.91
C CYS A 2 -2.35 -7.45 -9.03
N ALA A 3 -2.88 -7.63 -10.24
CA ALA A 3 -4.07 -8.45 -10.47
C ALA A 3 -3.87 -9.91 -10.02
N ALA A 4 -2.71 -10.48 -10.30
CA ALA A 4 -2.38 -11.83 -9.83
C ALA A 4 -2.31 -11.89 -8.29
N LEU A 5 -1.68 -10.90 -7.65
CA LEU A 5 -1.63 -10.83 -6.18
C LEU A 5 -3.04 -10.74 -5.58
N VAL A 6 -3.90 -9.90 -6.14
CA VAL A 6 -5.30 -9.74 -5.71
C VAL A 6 -6.07 -11.06 -5.91
N PHE A 7 -5.92 -11.70 -7.08
CA PHE A 7 -6.54 -13.00 -7.34
C PHE A 7 -6.16 -14.06 -6.31
N PHE A 8 -4.86 -14.27 -6.09
CA PHE A 8 -4.41 -15.31 -5.18
C PHE A 8 -4.78 -15.01 -3.72
N PHE A 9 -4.78 -13.74 -3.32
CA PHE A 9 -5.21 -13.36 -1.98
C PHE A 9 -6.72 -13.65 -1.80
N ALA A 10 -7.57 -13.15 -2.69
CA ALA A 10 -9.01 -13.36 -2.58
C ALA A 10 -9.37 -14.85 -2.70
N ARG A 11 -8.75 -15.58 -3.64
CA ARG A 11 -8.94 -17.03 -3.77
C ARG A 11 -8.65 -17.79 -2.48
N ARG A 12 -7.62 -17.38 -1.73
CA ARG A 12 -7.23 -18.05 -0.49
C ARG A 12 -8.21 -17.81 0.65
N PHE A 13 -8.78 -16.60 0.77
CA PHE A 13 -9.58 -16.21 1.93
C PHE A 13 -11.09 -16.21 1.67
N PHE A 14 -11.51 -16.09 0.42
CA PHE A 14 -12.93 -15.91 0.06
C PHE A 14 -13.42 -16.93 -0.98
N GLY A 15 -12.59 -17.29 -1.95
CA GLY A 15 -12.94 -18.26 -2.97
C GLY A 15 -12.44 -17.90 -4.37
N PHE A 16 -12.64 -18.83 -5.32
CA PHE A 16 -12.16 -18.66 -6.69
C PHE A 16 -12.87 -17.51 -7.41
N TRP A 17 -14.19 -17.45 -7.28
CA TRP A 17 -14.99 -16.44 -7.97
C TRP A 17 -14.74 -15.04 -7.44
N GLU A 18 -14.59 -14.89 -6.13
CA GLU A 18 -14.21 -13.65 -5.47
C GLU A 18 -12.82 -13.19 -5.94
N GLY A 19 -11.91 -14.14 -6.13
CA GLY A 19 -10.59 -13.85 -6.70
C GLY A 19 -10.67 -13.32 -8.13
N LEU A 20 -11.50 -13.96 -8.96
CA LEU A 20 -11.69 -13.55 -10.34
C LEU A 20 -12.34 -12.16 -10.43
N TRP A 21 -13.44 -11.94 -9.70
CA TRP A 21 -14.13 -10.65 -9.69
C TRP A 21 -13.26 -9.53 -9.16
N SER A 22 -12.57 -9.73 -8.03
CA SER A 22 -11.66 -8.73 -7.48
C SER A 22 -10.57 -8.33 -8.48
N SER A 23 -10.01 -9.31 -9.20
CA SER A 23 -8.99 -9.03 -10.22
C SER A 23 -9.57 -8.28 -11.42
N LEU A 24 -10.78 -8.64 -11.86
CA LEU A 24 -11.49 -7.94 -12.94
C LEU A 24 -11.80 -6.49 -12.54
N VAL A 25 -12.34 -6.28 -11.33
CA VAL A 25 -12.57 -4.93 -10.79
C VAL A 25 -11.30 -4.10 -10.83
N LEU A 26 -10.16 -4.66 -10.39
CA LEU A 26 -8.89 -3.93 -10.40
C LEU A 26 -8.45 -3.54 -11.80
N VAL A 27 -8.40 -4.50 -12.74
CA VAL A 27 -7.82 -4.22 -14.06
C VAL A 27 -8.74 -3.41 -14.97
N THR A 28 -10.04 -3.37 -14.67
CA THR A 28 -11.03 -2.58 -15.41
C THR A 28 -11.32 -1.23 -14.77
N SER A 29 -10.80 -0.95 -13.57
CA SER A 29 -10.86 0.38 -12.97
C SER A 29 -10.09 1.38 -13.82
N LEU A 30 -10.73 2.48 -14.20
CA LEU A 30 -10.24 3.42 -15.21
C LEU A 30 -8.82 3.93 -14.91
N GLU A 31 -8.58 4.43 -13.72
CA GLU A 31 -7.26 4.98 -13.35
C GLU A 31 -6.20 3.88 -13.35
N PHE A 32 -6.50 2.71 -12.79
CA PHE A 32 -5.56 1.60 -12.77
C PHE A 32 -5.22 1.12 -14.20
N TYR A 33 -6.22 1.04 -15.07
CA TYR A 33 -6.05 0.68 -16.47
C TYR A 33 -5.21 1.70 -17.25
N LEU A 34 -5.50 3.00 -17.08
CA LEU A 34 -4.77 4.06 -17.77
C LEU A 34 -3.32 4.13 -17.30
N LEU A 35 -3.09 4.12 -15.98
CA LEU A 35 -1.76 4.24 -15.39
C LEU A 35 -0.89 2.99 -15.63
N ALA A 36 -1.51 1.82 -15.83
CA ALA A 36 -0.79 0.60 -16.22
C ALA A 36 -0.13 0.69 -17.61
N ARG A 37 -0.55 1.65 -18.44
CA ARG A 37 -0.01 1.89 -19.80
C ARG A 37 0.99 3.04 -19.86
N ILE A 38 1.14 3.76 -18.76
CA ILE A 38 2.07 4.88 -18.66
C ILE A 38 3.21 4.45 -17.74
N VAL A 39 4.45 4.79 -18.10
CA VAL A 39 5.62 4.50 -17.27
C VAL A 39 5.65 5.49 -16.11
N ILE A 40 5.02 5.12 -14.99
CA ILE A 40 5.04 5.89 -13.75
C ILE A 40 5.45 5.01 -12.57
N PHE A 41 6.11 5.63 -11.60
CA PHE A 41 6.59 4.93 -10.39
C PHE A 41 5.46 4.39 -9.51
N ASP A 42 4.27 4.99 -9.56
CA ASP A 42 3.14 4.65 -8.68
C ASP A 42 2.58 3.26 -8.94
N MET A 43 2.61 2.75 -10.19
CA MET A 43 2.24 1.37 -10.47
C MET A 43 3.20 0.38 -9.82
N THR A 44 4.50 0.66 -9.91
CA THR A 44 5.54 -0.18 -9.28
C THR A 44 5.47 -0.08 -7.76
N LEU A 45 5.25 1.12 -7.22
CA LEU A 45 4.99 1.34 -5.79
C LEU A 45 3.78 0.52 -5.33
N THR A 46 2.67 0.59 -6.07
CA THR A 46 1.43 -0.14 -5.74
C THR A 46 1.66 -1.65 -5.75
N PHE A 47 2.45 -2.16 -6.68
CA PHE A 47 2.80 -3.58 -6.70
C PHE A 47 3.58 -4.00 -5.45
N PHE A 48 4.64 -3.29 -5.09
CA PHE A 48 5.46 -3.65 -3.95
C PHE A 48 4.77 -3.39 -2.61
N THR A 49 3.95 -2.35 -2.49
CA THR A 49 3.14 -2.13 -1.29
C THR A 49 2.08 -3.22 -1.12
N THR A 50 1.44 -3.66 -2.21
CA THR A 50 0.49 -4.78 -2.22
C THR A 50 1.18 -6.08 -1.80
N LEU A 51 2.33 -6.38 -2.39
CA LEU A 51 3.10 -7.58 -2.08
C LEU A 51 3.58 -7.58 -0.63
N SER A 52 4.04 -6.43 -0.12
CA SER A 52 4.45 -6.29 1.28
C SER A 52 3.30 -6.53 2.24
N LEU A 53 2.14 -5.90 2.01
CA LEU A 53 0.97 -6.02 2.89
C LEU A 53 0.37 -7.44 2.86
N PHE A 54 0.31 -8.09 1.70
CA PHE A 54 -0.11 -9.49 1.64
C PHE A 54 0.88 -10.41 2.33
N SER A 55 2.18 -10.19 2.13
CA SER A 55 3.22 -10.97 2.80
C SER A 55 3.15 -10.82 4.33
N PHE A 56 2.94 -9.60 4.83
CA PHE A 56 2.66 -9.33 6.24
C PHE A 56 1.45 -10.13 6.73
N PHE A 57 0.32 -10.05 6.04
CA PHE A 57 -0.92 -10.71 6.43
C PHE A 57 -0.80 -12.23 6.40
N TYR A 58 -0.14 -12.79 5.38
CA TYR A 58 0.16 -14.23 5.32
C TYR A 58 1.08 -14.67 6.46
N ALA A 59 2.13 -13.91 6.75
CA ALA A 59 3.05 -14.22 7.85
C ALA A 59 2.33 -14.29 9.21
N LEU A 60 1.33 -13.44 9.45
CA LEU A 60 0.53 -13.47 10.68
C LEU A 60 -0.39 -14.69 10.79
N ARG A 61 -0.72 -15.33 9.67
CA ARG A 61 -1.60 -16.50 9.60
C ARG A 61 -0.86 -17.84 9.57
N GLU A 62 0.45 -17.80 9.36
CA GLU A 62 1.28 -19.01 9.38
C GLU A 62 1.83 -19.24 10.79
N GLU A 63 1.89 -20.51 11.20
CA GLU A 63 2.62 -20.91 12.40
C GLU A 63 4.12 -20.60 12.28
N LYS A 64 4.86 -20.60 13.40
CA LYS A 64 6.31 -20.39 13.40
C LYS A 64 7.00 -21.49 12.58
N SER A 65 7.33 -21.16 11.34
CA SER A 65 7.87 -22.11 10.34
C SER A 65 8.77 -21.38 9.35
N ARG A 66 9.51 -22.15 8.56
CA ARG A 66 10.30 -21.62 7.43
C ARG A 66 9.41 -20.81 6.47
N ARG A 67 8.17 -21.22 6.26
CA ARG A 67 7.22 -20.53 5.39
C ARG A 67 6.86 -19.14 5.91
N ARG A 68 6.64 -19.01 7.23
CA ARG A 68 6.44 -17.69 7.87
C ARG A 68 7.66 -16.79 7.67
N THR A 69 8.87 -17.31 7.89
CA THR A 69 10.11 -16.57 7.67
C THR A 69 10.25 -16.11 6.22
N SER A 70 9.85 -16.96 5.25
CA SER A 70 9.85 -16.56 3.82
C SER A 70 8.89 -15.41 3.54
N TRP A 71 7.67 -15.43 4.12
CA TRP A 71 6.74 -14.31 3.99
C TRP A 71 7.28 -13.03 4.61
N LEU A 72 7.89 -13.11 5.79
CA LEU A 72 8.53 -11.95 6.42
C LEU A 72 9.69 -11.42 5.57
N GLY A 73 10.53 -12.32 5.03
CA GLY A 73 11.61 -11.93 4.11
C GLY A 73 11.06 -11.21 2.87
N LEU A 74 10.00 -11.75 2.25
CA LEU A 74 9.34 -11.13 1.09
C LEU A 74 8.73 -9.77 1.43
N MET A 75 8.15 -9.62 2.63
CA MET A 75 7.66 -8.33 3.14
C MET A 75 8.78 -7.28 3.16
N TYR A 76 9.93 -7.59 3.77
CA TYR A 76 11.04 -6.65 3.89
C TYR A 76 11.70 -6.33 2.54
N VAL A 77 11.86 -7.33 1.67
CA VAL A 77 12.33 -7.11 0.30
C VAL A 77 11.39 -6.18 -0.46
N SER A 78 10.08 -6.40 -0.34
CA SER A 78 9.08 -5.55 -0.99
C SER A 78 9.06 -4.13 -0.42
N LEU A 79 9.22 -3.95 0.90
CA LEU A 79 9.37 -2.64 1.52
C LEU A 79 10.61 -1.90 1.01
N GLY A 80 11.74 -2.60 0.92
CA GLY A 80 12.99 -2.04 0.37
C GLY A 80 12.82 -1.61 -1.07
N ALA A 81 12.26 -2.48 -1.92
CA ALA A 81 11.98 -2.17 -3.32
C ALA A 81 11.01 -0.99 -3.48
N ALA A 82 9.91 -0.94 -2.69
CA ALA A 82 8.98 0.19 -2.69
C ALA A 82 9.68 1.51 -2.31
N THR A 83 10.61 1.45 -1.34
CA THR A 83 11.39 2.61 -0.90
C THR A 83 12.37 3.07 -1.97
N LEU A 84 13.00 2.17 -2.71
CA LEU A 84 13.85 2.52 -3.86
C LEU A 84 13.04 3.17 -5.00
N VAL A 85 11.79 2.75 -5.19
CA VAL A 85 10.91 3.29 -6.24
C VAL A 85 10.44 4.71 -5.94
N LYS A 86 10.02 5.00 -4.72
CA LYS A 86 9.39 6.29 -4.40
C LYS A 86 9.78 6.86 -3.02
N GLY A 87 10.88 6.43 -2.45
CA GLY A 87 11.38 6.97 -1.19
C GLY A 87 10.57 6.54 0.04
N PRO A 88 10.52 7.37 1.09
CA PRO A 88 9.94 7.01 2.39
C PRO A 88 8.51 6.49 2.34
N ILE A 89 7.71 6.95 1.38
CA ILE A 89 6.32 6.55 1.22
C ILE A 89 6.18 5.03 1.02
N GLY A 90 7.18 4.39 0.41
CA GLY A 90 7.24 2.95 0.19
C GLY A 90 7.25 2.13 1.47
N VAL A 91 7.76 2.66 2.57
CA VAL A 91 7.73 2.02 3.89
C VAL A 91 6.63 2.59 4.78
N VAL A 92 6.33 3.88 4.66
CA VAL A 92 5.33 4.56 5.52
C VAL A 92 3.93 3.99 5.32
N LEU A 93 3.47 3.85 4.06
CA LEU A 93 2.11 3.36 3.80
C LEU A 93 1.88 1.94 4.32
N PRO A 94 2.69 0.92 3.98
CA PRO A 94 2.48 -0.42 4.50
C PRO A 94 2.63 -0.51 6.01
N SER A 95 3.61 0.20 6.59
CA SER A 95 3.82 0.20 8.04
C SER A 95 2.66 0.84 8.79
N MET A 96 2.09 1.92 8.28
CA MET A 96 0.91 2.57 8.85
C MET A 96 -0.28 1.61 8.91
N VAL A 97 -0.55 0.90 7.81
CA VAL A 97 -1.63 -0.09 7.75
C VAL A 97 -1.38 -1.26 8.70
N ALA A 98 -0.17 -1.82 8.67
CA ALA A 98 0.21 -2.94 9.52
C ALA A 98 0.14 -2.59 11.01
N LEU A 99 0.66 -1.44 11.41
CA LEU A 99 0.63 -0.96 12.79
C LEU A 99 -0.80 -0.68 13.26
N ALA A 100 -1.61 -0.01 12.46
CA ALA A 100 -3.01 0.24 12.79
C ALA A 100 -3.81 -1.06 12.96
N TYR A 101 -3.58 -2.04 12.07
CA TYR A 101 -4.19 -3.35 12.18
C TYR A 101 -3.80 -4.06 13.50
N LEU A 102 -2.50 -4.11 13.82
CA LEU A 102 -2.01 -4.73 15.05
C LEU A 102 -2.53 -4.00 16.31
N LEU A 103 -2.62 -2.68 16.26
CA LEU A 103 -3.12 -1.87 17.37
C LEU A 103 -4.60 -2.14 17.64
N ILE A 104 -5.44 -2.09 16.59
CA ILE A 104 -6.89 -2.30 16.71
C ILE A 104 -7.22 -3.73 17.14
N CYS A 105 -6.49 -4.72 16.59
CA CYS A 105 -6.62 -6.11 17.00
C CYS A 105 -6.02 -6.40 18.38
N ARG A 106 -5.39 -5.42 19.06
CA ARG A 106 -4.64 -5.61 20.33
C ARG A 106 -3.54 -6.67 20.24
N LYS A 107 -2.94 -6.81 19.05
CA LYS A 107 -1.90 -7.81 18.73
C LYS A 107 -0.49 -7.18 18.63
N LEU A 108 -0.23 -6.06 19.32
CA LEU A 108 1.07 -5.37 19.26
C LEU A 108 2.25 -6.26 19.71
N PHE A 109 1.99 -7.27 20.53
CA PHE A 109 3.01 -8.24 20.93
C PHE A 109 3.60 -8.99 19.72
N LEU A 110 2.84 -9.12 18.61
CA LEU A 110 3.31 -9.73 17.38
C LEU A 110 4.39 -8.91 16.66
N LEU A 111 4.61 -7.63 17.01
CA LEU A 111 5.75 -6.86 16.51
C LEU A 111 7.08 -7.58 16.78
N ARG A 112 7.21 -8.23 17.93
CA ARG A 112 8.41 -9.02 18.28
C ARG A 112 8.57 -10.26 17.38
N GLU A 113 7.48 -10.69 16.77
CA GLU A 113 7.44 -11.87 15.91
C GLU A 113 7.58 -11.54 14.41
N LEU A 114 7.63 -10.24 14.06
CA LEU A 114 7.86 -9.80 12.68
C LEU A 114 9.31 -9.98 12.20
N GLY A 115 10.17 -10.58 13.02
CA GLY A 115 11.54 -10.84 12.62
C GLY A 115 12.38 -9.59 12.39
N LEU A 116 12.17 -8.54 13.20
CA LEU A 116 12.87 -7.25 13.07
C LEU A 116 14.39 -7.41 13.05
N HIS A 117 14.92 -8.40 13.77
CA HIS A 117 16.34 -8.68 13.88
C HIS A 117 17.02 -9.06 12.55
N PHE A 118 16.29 -9.72 11.63
CA PHE A 118 16.79 -9.99 10.28
C PHE A 118 16.18 -9.09 9.21
N GLY A 119 14.94 -8.65 9.44
CA GLY A 119 14.19 -7.86 8.47
C GLY A 119 14.72 -6.45 8.31
N ILE A 120 15.10 -5.77 9.41
CA ILE A 120 15.72 -4.44 9.33
C ILE A 120 17.08 -4.49 8.61
N PRO A 121 18.01 -5.39 8.96
CA PRO A 121 19.23 -5.57 8.18
C PRO A 121 18.98 -5.86 6.70
N LEU A 122 18.01 -6.72 6.37
CA LEU A 122 17.66 -7.03 4.99
C LEU A 122 17.13 -5.80 4.24
N PHE A 123 16.23 -5.02 4.85
CA PHE A 123 15.75 -3.77 4.30
C PHE A 123 16.88 -2.77 4.07
N VAL A 124 17.75 -2.58 5.06
CA VAL A 124 18.90 -1.67 4.97
C VAL A 124 19.87 -2.13 3.87
N ALA A 125 20.15 -3.43 3.77
CA ALA A 125 21.02 -3.98 2.72
C ALA A 125 20.51 -3.71 1.30
N ILE A 126 19.18 -3.62 1.11
CA ILE A 126 18.56 -3.30 -0.17
C ILE A 126 18.62 -1.79 -0.46
N VAL A 127 18.33 -0.96 0.56
CA VAL A 127 18.10 0.48 0.37
C VAL A 127 19.40 1.28 0.48
N ALA A 128 20.27 0.94 1.43
CA ALA A 128 21.45 1.74 1.75
C ALA A 128 22.48 1.86 0.60
N PRO A 129 22.78 0.83 -0.20
CA PRO A 129 23.75 0.94 -1.28
C PRO A 129 23.39 2.04 -2.29
N TRP A 130 22.12 2.12 -2.68
CA TRP A 130 21.63 3.15 -3.60
C TRP A 130 21.75 4.56 -3.01
N TYR A 131 21.23 4.75 -1.80
CA TYR A 131 21.24 6.07 -1.17
C TYR A 131 22.66 6.52 -0.81
N TYR A 132 23.54 5.58 -0.44
CA TYR A 132 24.97 5.88 -0.22
C TYR A 132 25.65 6.39 -1.50
N GLU A 133 25.49 5.68 -2.63
CA GLU A 133 26.11 6.08 -3.89
C GLU A 133 25.53 7.38 -4.43
N VAL A 134 24.22 7.60 -4.33
CA VAL A 134 23.62 8.87 -4.77
C VAL A 134 24.12 10.04 -3.94
N GLU A 135 24.21 9.91 -2.60
CA GLU A 135 24.76 10.97 -1.74
C GLU A 135 26.24 11.22 -2.02
N ARG A 136 27.01 10.15 -2.26
CA ARG A 136 28.44 10.25 -2.60
C ARG A 136 28.67 11.02 -3.90
N LEU A 137 27.83 10.77 -4.91
CA LEU A 137 27.92 11.43 -6.22
C LEU A 137 27.28 12.82 -6.24
N ASN A 138 26.29 13.05 -5.38
CA ASN A 138 25.54 14.30 -5.29
C ASN A 138 25.38 14.72 -3.82
N PRO A 139 26.39 15.35 -3.21
CA PRO A 139 26.37 15.75 -1.82
C PRO A 139 25.17 16.65 -1.49
N GLY A 140 24.40 16.28 -0.45
CA GLY A 140 23.18 16.97 -0.04
C GLY A 140 21.90 16.39 -0.63
N TYR A 141 21.99 15.34 -1.48
CA TYR A 141 20.83 14.69 -2.06
C TYR A 141 19.89 14.12 -1.00
N LEU A 142 20.40 13.44 0.03
CA LEU A 142 19.56 12.84 1.07
C LEU A 142 18.76 13.90 1.82
N ARG A 143 19.40 15.03 2.15
CA ARG A 143 18.69 16.15 2.80
C ARG A 143 17.57 16.68 1.90
N TYR A 144 17.86 16.97 0.64
CA TYR A 144 16.89 17.45 -0.32
C TYR A 144 15.75 16.45 -0.49
N PHE A 145 16.06 15.17 -0.75
CA PHE A 145 15.08 14.13 -1.04
C PHE A 145 14.19 13.81 0.16
N PHE A 146 14.78 13.54 1.34
CA PHE A 146 13.99 13.15 2.51
C PHE A 146 13.26 14.33 3.15
N TRP A 147 13.93 15.50 3.23
CA TRP A 147 13.38 16.66 3.91
C TRP A 147 12.50 17.50 3.00
N GLU A 148 13.02 17.97 1.86
CA GLU A 148 12.30 18.90 1.00
C GLU A 148 11.25 18.22 0.13
N GLU A 149 11.62 17.18 -0.63
CA GLU A 149 10.73 16.49 -1.56
C GLU A 149 9.71 15.57 -0.88
N ASN A 150 9.94 15.10 0.33
CA ASN A 150 8.98 14.23 1.00
C ASN A 150 8.31 14.91 2.19
N PHE A 151 9.06 15.48 3.14
CA PHE A 151 8.47 16.02 4.36
C PHE A 151 7.87 17.42 4.16
N ILE A 152 8.65 18.38 3.64
CA ILE A 152 8.16 19.75 3.40
C ILE A 152 7.04 19.74 2.35
N ARG A 153 7.22 19.00 1.26
CA ARG A 153 6.19 18.87 0.21
C ARG A 153 4.87 18.31 0.73
N TYR A 154 4.90 17.40 1.70
CA TYR A 154 3.69 16.89 2.32
C TYR A 154 2.98 17.95 3.18
N LEU A 155 3.75 18.75 3.95
CA LEU A 155 3.23 19.69 4.94
C LEU A 155 2.91 21.07 4.39
N THR A 156 3.60 21.51 3.34
CA THR A 156 3.51 22.90 2.88
C THR A 156 3.05 23.02 1.42
N PRO A 157 2.35 24.12 1.07
CA PRO A 157 1.88 24.40 -0.29
C PRO A 157 2.99 24.87 -1.26
N HIS A 158 4.26 24.59 -0.98
CA HIS A 158 5.42 25.15 -1.68
C HIS A 158 5.50 24.80 -3.18
N PHE A 159 4.76 23.78 -3.64
CA PHE A 159 4.86 23.25 -5.01
C PHE A 159 3.69 23.60 -5.93
N ASN A 160 2.87 24.61 -5.63
CA ASN A 160 1.71 25.06 -6.46
C ASN A 160 0.75 23.94 -6.93
N ARG A 161 0.61 22.86 -6.16
CA ARG A 161 -0.30 21.74 -6.42
C ARG A 161 -1.24 21.52 -5.25
N THR A 162 -1.79 22.63 -4.75
CA THR A 162 -2.66 22.63 -3.58
C THR A 162 -4.10 22.46 -4.01
N GLU A 163 -4.61 21.26 -3.75
CA GLU A 163 -6.01 20.93 -3.93
C GLU A 163 -6.70 20.78 -2.57
N GLY A 164 -8.01 21.00 -2.51
CA GLY A 164 -8.80 20.82 -1.29
C GLY A 164 -8.76 19.38 -0.77
N TRP A 165 -9.12 19.18 0.50
CA TRP A 165 -9.17 17.87 1.14
C TRP A 165 -10.09 16.87 0.40
N TYR A 166 -11.10 17.38 -0.32
CA TYR A 166 -12.06 16.61 -1.11
C TYR A 166 -11.53 16.13 -2.47
N TYR A 167 -10.35 16.54 -2.89
CA TYR A 167 -9.77 16.25 -4.20
C TYR A 167 -9.79 14.75 -4.54
N PHE A 168 -9.33 13.93 -3.62
CA PHE A 168 -9.25 12.48 -3.86
C PHE A 168 -10.61 11.78 -3.87
N PHE A 169 -11.68 12.39 -3.39
CA PHE A 169 -13.04 11.85 -3.59
C PHE A 169 -13.43 11.88 -5.07
N TRP A 170 -13.11 12.96 -5.76
CA TRP A 170 -13.34 13.06 -7.21
C TRP A 170 -12.41 12.16 -7.99
N VAL A 171 -11.12 12.12 -7.65
CA VAL A 171 -10.15 11.21 -8.27
C VAL A 171 -10.62 9.78 -8.14
N LEU A 172 -11.02 9.35 -6.95
CA LEU A 172 -11.53 8.01 -6.71
C LEU A 172 -12.85 7.76 -7.45
N ALA A 173 -13.77 8.74 -7.46
CA ALA A 173 -15.07 8.61 -8.12
C ALA A 173 -14.91 8.35 -9.63
N VAL A 174 -13.99 9.05 -10.28
CA VAL A 174 -13.70 8.87 -11.71
C VAL A 174 -12.77 7.68 -11.94
N GLY A 175 -11.71 7.59 -11.16
CA GLY A 175 -10.65 6.59 -11.33
C GLY A 175 -11.10 5.14 -11.10
N PHE A 176 -12.10 4.92 -10.25
CA PHE A 176 -12.62 3.60 -9.97
C PHE A 176 -13.82 3.20 -10.86
N LEU A 177 -14.19 4.04 -11.87
CA LEU A 177 -15.21 3.65 -12.85
C LEU A 177 -14.81 2.34 -13.56
N PRO A 178 -15.79 1.47 -13.88
CA PRO A 178 -17.24 1.61 -13.66
C PRO A 178 -17.71 1.24 -12.25
N TRP A 179 -16.82 0.82 -11.36
CA TRP A 179 -17.12 0.20 -10.06
C TRP A 179 -17.41 1.20 -8.94
N THR A 180 -17.30 2.49 -9.19
CA THR A 180 -17.44 3.57 -8.20
C THR A 180 -18.73 3.47 -7.38
N LEU A 181 -19.85 3.12 -8.00
CA LEU A 181 -21.14 3.02 -7.32
C LEU A 181 -21.20 1.90 -6.27
N TRP A 182 -20.31 0.92 -6.35
CA TRP A 182 -20.22 -0.18 -5.38
C TRP A 182 -19.36 0.16 -4.16
N ILE A 183 -18.50 1.20 -4.23
CA ILE A 183 -17.61 1.60 -3.12
C ILE A 183 -18.39 1.81 -1.81
N PRO A 184 -19.50 2.59 -1.77
CA PRO A 184 -20.22 2.81 -0.50
C PRO A 184 -20.76 1.50 0.11
N LYS A 185 -21.26 0.58 -0.74
CA LYS A 185 -21.72 -0.73 -0.30
C LYS A 185 -20.56 -1.55 0.23
N ALA A 186 -19.46 -1.67 -0.53
CA ALA A 186 -18.28 -2.43 -0.16
C ALA A 186 -17.68 -1.96 1.17
N LEU A 187 -17.52 -0.65 1.36
CA LEU A 187 -17.02 -0.09 2.62
C LEU A 187 -17.99 -0.31 3.79
N ARG A 188 -19.30 -0.24 3.55
CA ARG A 188 -20.32 -0.51 4.58
C ARG A 188 -20.29 -1.97 5.01
N GLU A 189 -20.18 -2.90 4.08
CA GLU A 189 -20.09 -4.33 4.36
C GLU A 189 -18.79 -4.68 5.07
N ALA A 190 -17.66 -4.12 4.62
CA ALA A 190 -16.38 -4.26 5.31
C ALA A 190 -16.45 -3.72 6.75
N TRP A 191 -17.10 -2.57 6.97
CA TRP A 191 -17.30 -2.03 8.31
C TRP A 191 -18.19 -2.91 9.20
N ARG A 192 -19.24 -3.50 8.64
CA ARG A 192 -20.07 -4.45 9.35
C ARG A 192 -19.32 -5.74 9.68
N GLY A 193 -18.53 -6.22 8.73
CA GLY A 193 -17.67 -7.39 8.86
C GLY A 193 -16.34 -7.16 9.60
N ARG A 194 -16.09 -5.97 10.16
CA ARG A 194 -14.79 -5.59 10.76
C ARG A 194 -14.34 -6.43 11.98
N ARG A 195 -15.18 -7.34 12.45
CA ARG A 195 -14.79 -8.34 13.45
C ARG A 195 -13.97 -9.48 12.83
N ASP A 196 -14.10 -9.70 11.53
CA ASP A 196 -13.21 -10.58 10.79
C ASP A 196 -11.88 -9.83 10.52
N ASP A 197 -10.79 -10.50 10.83
CA ASP A 197 -9.44 -9.96 10.69
C ASP A 197 -9.11 -9.54 9.26
N THR A 198 -9.63 -10.27 8.25
CA THR A 198 -9.35 -9.99 6.83
C THR A 198 -10.10 -8.76 6.35
N MET A 199 -11.39 -8.65 6.71
CA MET A 199 -12.19 -7.48 6.39
C MET A 199 -11.66 -6.21 7.05
N LEU A 200 -11.26 -6.30 8.32
CA LEU A 200 -10.64 -5.17 9.02
C LEU A 200 -9.33 -4.73 8.35
N PHE A 201 -8.48 -5.69 8.00
CA PHE A 201 -7.20 -5.40 7.33
C PHE A 201 -7.41 -4.68 6.00
N LEU A 202 -8.31 -5.18 5.14
CA LEU A 202 -8.63 -4.57 3.86
C LEU A 202 -9.25 -3.17 4.01
N LEU A 203 -10.14 -3.01 4.99
CA LEU A 203 -10.76 -1.71 5.29
C LEU A 203 -9.71 -0.67 5.72
N LEU A 204 -8.82 -1.04 6.64
CA LEU A 204 -7.74 -0.16 7.09
C LEU A 204 -6.83 0.22 5.93
N TRP A 205 -6.49 -0.75 5.07
CA TRP A 205 -5.66 -0.48 3.91
C TRP A 205 -6.35 0.43 2.88
N ALA A 206 -7.66 0.30 2.67
CA ALA A 206 -8.39 1.21 1.78
C ALA A 206 -8.49 2.64 2.36
N VAL A 207 -8.72 2.76 3.68
CA VAL A 207 -9.05 4.03 4.31
C VAL A 207 -7.80 4.84 4.71
N LEU A 208 -6.80 4.20 5.35
CA LEU A 208 -5.68 4.94 5.92
C LEU A 208 -4.82 5.67 4.89
N PRO A 209 -4.39 5.06 3.75
CA PRO A 209 -3.65 5.79 2.74
C PRO A 209 -4.50 6.87 2.07
N PHE A 210 -5.80 6.65 1.89
CA PHE A 210 -6.71 7.67 1.36
C PHE A 210 -6.75 8.90 2.28
N VAL A 211 -6.94 8.69 3.58
CA VAL A 211 -6.93 9.76 4.58
C VAL A 211 -5.57 10.46 4.62
N PHE A 212 -4.49 9.69 4.66
CA PHE A 212 -3.12 10.20 4.66
C PHE A 212 -2.88 11.18 3.50
N PHE A 213 -3.20 10.78 2.26
CA PHE A 213 -3.01 11.65 1.11
C PHE A 213 -4.01 12.82 1.06
N SER A 214 -5.22 12.65 1.59
CA SER A 214 -6.20 13.75 1.66
C SER A 214 -5.72 14.92 2.51
N PHE A 215 -4.90 14.65 3.52
CA PHE A 215 -4.27 15.68 4.36
C PHE A 215 -2.94 16.21 3.79
N SER A 216 -2.39 15.60 2.76
CA SER A 216 -1.18 16.11 2.09
C SER A 216 -1.46 17.47 1.43
N SER A 217 -0.51 18.38 1.51
CA SER A 217 -0.57 19.68 0.80
C SER A 217 -0.43 19.49 -0.70
N ALA A 218 0.50 18.65 -1.16
CA ALA A 218 0.67 18.35 -2.57
C ALA A 218 -0.15 17.13 -2.98
N LYS A 219 -1.00 17.28 -4.00
CA LYS A 219 -1.90 16.24 -4.48
C LYS A 219 -1.74 15.98 -5.98
N LEU A 220 -1.62 14.70 -6.34
CA LEU A 220 -1.66 14.22 -7.72
C LEU A 220 -2.58 13.00 -7.79
N PRO A 221 -3.34 12.81 -8.89
CA PRO A 221 -4.34 11.73 -8.98
C PRO A 221 -3.78 10.37 -8.59
N HIS A 222 -2.65 9.98 -9.14
CA HIS A 222 -2.01 8.68 -8.94
C HIS A 222 -1.51 8.39 -7.51
N TYR A 223 -1.54 9.35 -6.59
CA TYR A 223 -1.10 9.11 -5.20
C TYR A 223 -1.99 8.11 -4.47
N ILE A 224 -3.27 8.04 -4.81
CA ILE A 224 -4.19 7.09 -4.17
C ILE A 224 -4.19 5.70 -4.84
N LEU A 225 -3.39 5.47 -5.87
CA LEU A 225 -3.35 4.18 -6.55
C LEU A 225 -3.13 2.97 -5.61
N PRO A 226 -2.32 3.06 -4.53
CA PRO A 226 -2.15 1.96 -3.57
C PRO A 226 -3.42 1.53 -2.82
N ILE A 227 -4.53 2.28 -2.90
CA ILE A 227 -5.81 1.86 -2.30
C ILE A 227 -6.67 1.03 -3.26
N PHE A 228 -6.35 0.98 -4.55
CA PHE A 228 -7.13 0.24 -5.54
C PHE A 228 -7.16 -1.28 -5.30
N PRO A 229 -6.05 -1.94 -4.93
CA PRO A 229 -6.07 -3.36 -4.60
C PRO A 229 -7.05 -3.73 -3.47
N PRO A 230 -7.04 -3.10 -2.29
CA PRO A 230 -8.03 -3.41 -1.25
C PRO A 230 -9.45 -3.02 -1.63
N LEU A 231 -9.67 -1.92 -2.36
CA LEU A 231 -11.02 -1.57 -2.84
C LEU A 231 -11.54 -2.58 -3.85
N ALA A 232 -10.69 -3.08 -4.75
CA ALA A 232 -11.08 -4.11 -5.70
C ALA A 232 -11.44 -5.43 -4.99
N LEU A 233 -10.70 -5.80 -3.93
CA LEU A 233 -11.03 -6.93 -3.08
C LEU A 233 -12.40 -6.73 -2.40
N LEU A 234 -12.61 -5.61 -1.73
CA LEU A 234 -13.86 -5.31 -1.03
C LEU A 234 -15.07 -5.20 -1.96
N THR A 235 -14.84 -4.88 -3.24
CA THR A 235 -15.92 -4.76 -4.24
C THR A 235 -16.23 -6.10 -4.92
N GLY A 236 -15.24 -6.98 -5.05
CA GLY A 236 -15.36 -8.28 -5.71
C GLY A 236 -15.84 -9.41 -4.78
N ILE A 237 -15.92 -9.15 -3.48
CA ILE A 237 -16.43 -10.05 -2.44
C ILE A 237 -17.91 -9.74 -2.19
#